data_2d314c1440fea0416b5eccbf7bdc8fa9
#
_entry.id   2d314c1440fea0416b5eccbf7bdc8fa9
#
_cell.length_a   1.000
_cell.length_b   1.000
_cell.length_c   1.000
_cell.angle_alpha   90.00
_cell.angle_beta   90.00
_cell.angle_gamma   90.00
#
_symmetry.space_group_name_H-M   'P 1'
#
loop_
_entity.id
_entity.type
_entity.pdbx_description
1 polymer ?
#
loop_
_entity_poly.entity_id
_entity_poly.type
_entity_poly.pdbx_seq_one_letter_code
_entity_poly.pdbx_strand_id
1 'polypeptide(L)'
;DDILIDRHFPNDNAPTRKPATGLVEKYMNNPDYDMAHSYVIGDRDTDRQFAENIGCQFAQIGNWNEVTERIFAGDRTAEVRRTTKETDIYVRLNIDGTGQCDIHTGLGFFDHMLEQIGKHGMMDLYIRTNGDLNVDEHHTIEDTALALGECILKALGDKRGIERYGYCLPMDDCLCQVALDFGGRPWLVWDATFTREKIGEMPTEMFFHFFKSLSDSALMNLNIKAEGQNEHHKIEGIFKALARSLKMAVKRDIYHFELPSTKGTL
;
A
#
# COMPACT_ATOMS: atom_id res chain seq x y z
N ASP A 1 0.48 4.56 33.66
CA ASP A 1 1.41 3.42 33.57
C ASP A 1 1.27 2.55 34.81
N ASP A 2 1.38 1.23 34.67
CA ASP A 2 1.22 0.27 35.75
C ASP A 2 2.36 -0.77 35.70
N ILE A 3 2.78 -1.26 36.90
CA ILE A 3 3.82 -2.28 37.00
C ILE A 3 3.17 -3.51 37.64
N LEU A 4 3.07 -4.60 36.90
CA LEU A 4 2.51 -5.87 37.33
C LEU A 4 3.64 -6.90 37.48
N ILE A 5 3.80 -7.47 38.67
CA ILE A 5 4.88 -8.40 38.96
C ILE A 5 4.26 -9.74 39.43
N ASP A 6 4.55 -10.80 38.65
CA ASP A 6 4.29 -12.17 39.10
C ASP A 6 5.53 -12.73 39.83
N ARG A 7 5.31 -13.37 40.97
CA ARG A 7 6.39 -13.93 41.83
C ARG A 7 6.45 -15.45 41.81
N HIS A 8 5.63 -16.11 41.01
CA HIS A 8 5.57 -17.57 40.91
C HIS A 8 6.65 -18.13 39.98
N PHE A 9 7.07 -19.35 40.22
CA PHE A 9 7.96 -20.11 39.36
C PHE A 9 7.17 -20.78 38.22
N PRO A 10 7.81 -21.16 37.09
CA PRO A 10 7.13 -21.83 35.98
C PRO A 10 6.32 -23.06 36.35
N ASN A 11 6.79 -23.82 37.33
CA ASN A 11 6.16 -25.08 37.78
C ASN A 11 4.95 -24.86 38.70
N ASP A 12 4.71 -23.64 39.15
CA ASP A 12 3.58 -23.32 40.05
C ASP A 12 2.26 -23.26 39.33
N ASN A 13 2.26 -23.21 37.98
CA ASN A 13 1.08 -23.07 37.12
C ASN A 13 0.10 -21.96 37.60
N ALA A 14 0.65 -20.87 38.12
CA ALA A 14 -0.13 -19.78 38.67
C ALA A 14 -0.95 -19.05 37.59
N PRO A 15 -2.22 -18.72 37.86
CA PRO A 15 -3.07 -18.04 36.88
C PRO A 15 -2.62 -16.60 36.54
N THR A 16 -1.68 -16.06 37.31
CA THR A 16 -1.09 -14.73 37.15
C THR A 16 0.20 -14.75 36.34
N ARG A 17 0.80 -15.96 36.14
CA ARG A 17 2.07 -16.08 35.40
C ARG A 17 1.83 -16.29 33.88
N LYS A 18 2.53 -15.54 33.04
CA LYS A 18 2.50 -15.72 31.59
C LYS A 18 2.77 -17.19 31.19
N PRO A 19 1.98 -17.80 30.30
CA PRO A 19 1.01 -17.16 29.39
C PRO A 19 -0.41 -16.96 29.94
N ALA A 20 -0.67 -17.23 31.24
CA ALA A 20 -1.97 -16.96 31.86
C ALA A 20 -2.20 -15.44 32.02
N THR A 21 -3.50 -15.05 32.11
CA THR A 21 -3.95 -13.66 31.92
C THR A 21 -4.35 -12.95 33.24
N GLY A 22 -4.30 -13.63 34.37
CA GLY A 22 -4.86 -13.14 35.61
C GLY A 22 -4.39 -11.77 36.09
N LEU A 23 -3.16 -11.34 35.74
CA LEU A 23 -2.69 -10.00 36.11
C LEU A 23 -3.29 -8.88 35.25
N VAL A 24 -3.82 -9.19 34.08
CA VAL A 24 -4.25 -8.19 33.08
C VAL A 24 -5.75 -8.21 32.82
N GLU A 25 -6.52 -9.04 33.51
CA GLU A 25 -7.98 -9.15 33.31
C GLU A 25 -8.70 -7.81 33.40
N LYS A 26 -8.22 -6.89 34.26
CA LYS A 26 -8.79 -5.54 34.41
C LYS A 26 -8.66 -4.70 33.12
N TYR A 27 -7.69 -5.00 32.26
CA TYR A 27 -7.51 -4.33 30.97
C TYR A 27 -8.32 -5.00 29.88
N MET A 28 -8.34 -6.34 29.86
CA MET A 28 -9.07 -7.13 28.85
C MET A 28 -10.57 -6.84 28.84
N ASN A 29 -11.15 -6.54 30.00
CA ASN A 29 -12.57 -6.30 30.16
C ASN A 29 -12.95 -4.81 30.18
N ASN A 30 -11.99 -3.91 29.94
CA ASN A 30 -12.22 -2.47 29.91
C ASN A 30 -12.28 -1.96 28.48
N PRO A 31 -13.44 -1.39 28.03
CA PRO A 31 -13.61 -0.88 26.66
C PRO A 31 -12.72 0.34 26.32
N ASP A 32 -12.06 0.95 27.31
CA ASP A 32 -11.13 2.05 27.07
C ASP A 32 -9.80 1.58 26.46
N TYR A 33 -9.54 0.26 26.44
CA TYR A 33 -8.33 -0.32 25.86
C TYR A 33 -8.64 -1.11 24.60
N ASP A 34 -8.02 -0.72 23.49
CA ASP A 34 -8.08 -1.45 22.23
C ASP A 34 -7.06 -2.60 22.23
N MET A 35 -7.50 -3.76 22.70
CA MET A 35 -6.63 -4.95 22.81
C MET A 35 -6.14 -5.42 21.45
N ALA A 36 -6.96 -5.34 20.39
CA ALA A 36 -6.62 -5.81 19.06
C ALA A 36 -5.47 -5.00 18.42
N HIS A 37 -5.36 -3.71 18.76
CA HIS A 37 -4.28 -2.83 18.30
C HIS A 37 -3.21 -2.58 19.36
N SER A 38 -3.27 -3.30 20.49
CA SER A 38 -2.25 -3.27 21.54
C SER A 38 -1.17 -4.32 21.29
N TYR A 39 0.02 -4.10 21.86
CA TYR A 39 1.18 -4.97 21.64
C TYR A 39 1.72 -5.56 22.93
N VAL A 40 2.02 -6.85 22.91
CA VAL A 40 2.91 -7.50 23.87
C VAL A 40 4.31 -7.54 23.26
N ILE A 41 5.28 -6.98 23.96
CA ILE A 41 6.69 -7.02 23.56
C ILE A 41 7.43 -8.00 24.47
N GLY A 42 8.08 -9.01 23.90
CA GLY A 42 8.75 -10.04 24.68
C GLY A 42 9.74 -10.87 23.88
N ASP A 43 10.54 -11.70 24.58
CA ASP A 43 11.61 -12.52 23.99
C ASP A 43 11.30 -14.03 24.03
N ARG A 44 10.20 -14.43 24.68
CA ARG A 44 9.87 -15.84 24.94
C ARG A 44 8.59 -16.28 24.24
N ASP A 45 8.48 -17.58 23.98
CA ASP A 45 7.25 -18.17 23.47
C ASP A 45 6.05 -17.96 24.41
N THR A 46 6.29 -17.89 25.74
CA THR A 46 5.25 -17.57 26.72
C THR A 46 4.72 -16.13 26.57
N ASP A 47 5.49 -15.19 26.05
CA ASP A 47 5.05 -13.82 25.75
C ASP A 47 4.17 -13.80 24.51
N ARG A 48 4.52 -14.61 23.50
CA ARG A 48 3.69 -14.81 22.29
C ARG A 48 2.34 -15.42 22.65
N GLN A 49 2.35 -16.51 23.40
CA GLN A 49 1.11 -17.18 23.86
C GLN A 49 0.26 -16.23 24.74
N PHE A 50 0.92 -15.42 25.54
CA PHE A 50 0.23 -14.42 26.34
C PHE A 50 -0.47 -13.36 25.48
N ALA A 51 0.20 -12.87 24.42
CA ALA A 51 -0.42 -11.94 23.47
C ALA A 51 -1.67 -12.55 22.80
N GLU A 52 -1.57 -13.80 22.35
CA GLU A 52 -2.70 -14.54 21.76
C GLU A 52 -3.86 -14.68 22.76
N ASN A 53 -3.57 -15.04 24.02
CA ASN A 53 -4.56 -15.23 25.07
C ASN A 53 -5.32 -13.95 25.45
N ILE A 54 -4.69 -12.78 25.30
CA ILE A 54 -5.32 -11.48 25.61
C ILE A 54 -5.84 -10.75 24.38
N GLY A 55 -5.67 -11.33 23.17
CA GLY A 55 -6.12 -10.74 21.91
C GLY A 55 -5.28 -9.56 21.42
N CYS A 56 -4.01 -9.48 21.85
CA CYS A 56 -3.05 -8.46 21.42
C CYS A 56 -2.13 -8.96 20.31
N GLN A 57 -1.49 -8.02 19.62
CA GLN A 57 -0.40 -8.34 18.71
C GLN A 57 0.88 -8.66 19.48
N PHE A 58 1.78 -9.44 18.87
CA PHE A 58 3.07 -9.78 19.48
C PHE A 58 4.23 -9.18 18.69
N ALA A 59 5.15 -8.52 19.38
CA ALA A 59 6.43 -8.06 18.82
C ALA A 59 7.60 -8.70 19.58
N GLN A 60 8.45 -9.44 18.88
CA GLN A 60 9.61 -10.06 19.49
C GLN A 60 10.72 -9.05 19.70
N ILE A 61 11.29 -9.02 20.91
CA ILE A 61 12.50 -8.23 21.20
C ILE A 61 13.67 -8.82 20.43
N GLY A 62 14.37 -8.00 19.69
CA GLY A 62 15.58 -8.31 18.96
C GLY A 62 16.21 -7.01 18.49
N ASN A 63 15.56 -6.37 17.54
CA ASN A 63 15.91 -5.05 17.03
C ASN A 63 14.81 -4.05 17.42
N TRP A 64 15.12 -3.10 18.29
CA TRP A 64 14.15 -2.09 18.72
C TRP A 64 13.61 -1.23 17.57
N ASN A 65 14.40 -1.03 16.52
CA ASN A 65 13.92 -0.33 15.32
C ASN A 65 12.78 -1.08 14.65
N GLU A 66 12.92 -2.41 14.49
CA GLU A 66 11.85 -3.25 13.92
C GLU A 66 10.60 -3.29 14.80
N VAL A 67 10.78 -3.34 16.13
CA VAL A 67 9.67 -3.26 17.10
C VAL A 67 8.95 -1.93 16.98
N THR A 68 9.71 -0.83 16.93
CA THR A 68 9.17 0.52 16.81
C THR A 68 8.46 0.71 15.46
N GLU A 69 9.07 0.27 14.37
CA GLU A 69 8.45 0.28 13.04
C GLU A 69 7.11 -0.45 13.05
N ARG A 70 7.07 -1.63 13.63
CA ARG A 70 5.85 -2.44 13.69
C ARG A 70 4.74 -1.80 14.54
N ILE A 71 5.10 -1.21 15.68
CA ILE A 71 4.13 -0.59 16.60
C ILE A 71 3.60 0.74 16.06
N PHE A 72 4.47 1.60 15.54
CA PHE A 72 4.09 2.93 15.08
C PHE A 72 3.66 2.98 13.61
N ALA A 73 4.16 2.07 12.78
CA ALA A 73 3.79 2.07 11.37
C ALA A 73 2.38 1.54 11.12
N GLY A 74 1.86 0.63 11.95
CA GLY A 74 0.63 -0.09 11.68
C GLY A 74 0.70 -0.86 10.35
N ASP A 75 -0.22 -1.76 10.09
CA ASP A 75 -0.32 -2.45 8.80
C ASP A 75 -0.89 -1.47 7.75
N ARG A 76 -0.10 -1.14 6.73
CA ARG A 76 -0.57 -0.34 5.60
C ARG A 76 -1.13 -1.23 4.50
N THR A 77 -2.16 -1.97 4.88
CA THR A 77 -2.93 -2.83 3.97
C THR A 77 -4.31 -2.24 3.71
N ALA A 78 -4.84 -2.44 2.53
CA ALA A 78 -6.21 -2.06 2.21
C ALA A 78 -6.82 -3.03 1.21
N GLU A 79 -8.14 -3.08 1.24
CA GLU A 79 -8.96 -3.79 0.26
C GLU A 79 -10.05 -2.86 -0.27
N VAL A 80 -10.28 -2.96 -1.58
CA VAL A 80 -11.35 -2.23 -2.26
C VAL A 80 -12.10 -3.20 -3.16
N ARG A 81 -13.42 -3.20 -3.08
CA ARG A 81 -14.29 -3.80 -4.09
C ARG A 81 -15.13 -2.70 -4.73
N ARG A 82 -15.04 -2.61 -6.05
CA ARG A 82 -15.82 -1.69 -6.87
C ARG A 82 -16.65 -2.50 -7.86
N THR A 83 -17.95 -2.36 -7.78
CA THR A 83 -18.90 -3.05 -8.67
C THR A 83 -19.79 -2.02 -9.34
N THR A 84 -19.85 -2.05 -10.66
CA THR A 84 -20.76 -1.29 -11.51
C THR A 84 -21.63 -2.23 -12.32
N LYS A 85 -22.31 -1.74 -13.37
CA LYS A 85 -23.00 -2.62 -14.32
C LYS A 85 -22.03 -3.21 -15.35
N GLU A 86 -20.90 -2.56 -15.56
CA GLU A 86 -19.89 -2.90 -16.57
C GLU A 86 -18.73 -3.70 -15.97
N THR A 87 -18.42 -3.50 -14.66
CA THR A 87 -17.23 -4.10 -14.04
C THR A 87 -17.49 -4.62 -12.63
N ASP A 88 -16.78 -5.68 -12.23
CA ASP A 88 -16.62 -6.11 -10.83
C ASP A 88 -15.14 -6.28 -10.53
N ILE A 89 -14.62 -5.42 -9.66
CA ILE A 89 -13.18 -5.28 -9.40
C ILE A 89 -12.91 -5.48 -7.92
N TYR A 90 -11.89 -6.29 -7.62
CA TYR A 90 -11.35 -6.43 -6.28
C TYR A 90 -9.86 -6.16 -6.29
N VAL A 91 -9.42 -5.24 -5.44
CA VAL A 91 -8.02 -4.88 -5.22
C VAL A 91 -7.68 -5.09 -3.76
N ARG A 92 -6.56 -5.77 -3.50
CA ARG A 92 -5.92 -5.81 -2.19
C ARG A 92 -4.46 -5.37 -2.34
N LEU A 93 -4.04 -4.47 -1.47
CA LEU A 93 -2.71 -3.86 -1.49
C LEU A 93 -2.08 -3.93 -0.11
N ASN A 94 -0.80 -4.29 -0.06
CA ASN A 94 0.10 -4.03 1.07
C ASN A 94 1.22 -3.12 0.59
N ILE A 95 1.25 -1.88 1.09
CA ILE A 95 2.27 -0.88 0.70
C ILE A 95 3.66 -1.29 1.23
N ASP A 96 3.73 -1.96 2.38
CA ASP A 96 4.96 -2.45 3.01
C ASP A 96 5.27 -3.91 2.62
N GLY A 97 4.92 -4.27 1.39
CA GLY A 97 5.08 -5.61 0.85
C GLY A 97 6.50 -5.94 0.37
N THR A 98 6.59 -7.05 -0.35
CA THR A 98 7.83 -7.59 -0.92
C THR A 98 7.85 -7.61 -2.45
N GLY A 99 6.80 -7.06 -3.08
CA GLY A 99 6.62 -7.01 -4.54
C GLY A 99 5.96 -8.26 -5.10
N GLN A 100 5.15 -8.96 -4.32
CA GLN A 100 4.36 -10.09 -4.80
C GLN A 100 3.13 -9.58 -5.55
N CYS A 101 2.91 -10.11 -6.76
CA CYS A 101 1.80 -9.72 -7.61
C CYS A 101 0.99 -10.94 -8.04
N ASP A 102 -0.34 -10.80 -7.98
CA ASP A 102 -1.29 -11.76 -8.52
C ASP A 102 -2.44 -10.97 -9.17
N ILE A 103 -2.33 -10.76 -10.49
CA ILE A 103 -3.13 -9.78 -11.23
C ILE A 103 -3.79 -10.45 -12.43
N HIS A 104 -5.10 -10.26 -12.56
CA HIS A 104 -5.89 -10.75 -13.66
C HIS A 104 -7.01 -9.76 -14.00
N THR A 105 -6.84 -9.05 -15.12
CA THR A 105 -7.84 -8.10 -15.63
C THR A 105 -8.52 -8.60 -16.92
N GLY A 106 -8.01 -9.68 -17.49
CA GLY A 106 -8.42 -10.16 -18.82
C GLY A 106 -7.65 -9.50 -19.97
N LEU A 107 -6.76 -8.54 -19.69
CA LEU A 107 -5.90 -7.87 -20.64
C LEU A 107 -4.44 -8.14 -20.30
N GLY A 108 -3.79 -9.05 -21.02
CA GLY A 108 -2.44 -9.54 -20.64
C GLY A 108 -1.38 -8.45 -20.59
N PHE A 109 -1.42 -7.48 -21.51
CA PHE A 109 -0.50 -6.36 -21.47
C PHE A 109 -0.76 -5.43 -20.26
N PHE A 110 -2.02 -5.20 -19.92
CA PHE A 110 -2.39 -4.39 -18.77
C PHE A 110 -1.99 -5.09 -17.44
N ASP A 111 -2.19 -6.40 -17.34
CA ASP A 111 -1.70 -7.19 -16.19
C ASP A 111 -0.20 -6.99 -16.01
N HIS A 112 0.58 -7.09 -17.10
CA HIS A 112 2.02 -6.86 -17.09
C HIS A 112 2.40 -5.43 -16.65
N MET A 113 1.64 -4.43 -17.04
CA MET A 113 1.87 -3.03 -16.61
C MET A 113 1.58 -2.84 -15.12
N LEU A 114 0.50 -3.43 -14.60
CA LEU A 114 0.17 -3.38 -13.17
C LEU A 114 1.20 -4.15 -12.32
N GLU A 115 1.76 -5.25 -12.82
CA GLU A 115 2.87 -5.96 -12.18
C GLU A 115 4.11 -5.08 -11.99
N GLN A 116 4.38 -4.12 -12.92
CA GLN A 116 5.49 -3.18 -12.75
C GLN A 116 5.29 -2.33 -11.48
N ILE A 117 4.03 -1.94 -11.18
CA ILE A 117 3.71 -1.16 -9.97
C ILE A 117 4.07 -1.96 -8.73
N GLY A 118 3.58 -3.19 -8.61
CA GLY A 118 3.86 -4.03 -7.43
C GLY A 118 5.35 -4.36 -7.28
N LYS A 119 5.98 -4.90 -8.32
CA LYS A 119 7.37 -5.35 -8.25
C LYS A 119 8.37 -4.23 -8.01
N HIS A 120 8.31 -3.15 -8.78
CA HIS A 120 9.25 -2.04 -8.63
C HIS A 120 8.91 -1.11 -7.47
N GLY A 121 7.62 -1.07 -7.08
CA GLY A 121 7.14 -0.39 -5.87
C GLY A 121 7.47 -1.16 -4.58
N MET A 122 7.83 -2.45 -4.66
CA MET A 122 7.95 -3.37 -3.52
C MET A 122 6.66 -3.48 -2.72
N MET A 123 5.52 -3.43 -3.43
CA MET A 123 4.18 -3.56 -2.85
C MET A 123 3.62 -4.94 -3.19
N ASP A 124 2.90 -5.57 -2.26
CA ASP A 124 2.16 -6.79 -2.60
C ASP A 124 0.80 -6.38 -3.16
N LEU A 125 0.51 -6.81 -4.39
CA LEU A 125 -0.64 -6.36 -5.15
C LEU A 125 -1.45 -7.53 -5.71
N TYR A 126 -2.70 -7.60 -5.28
CA TYR A 126 -3.67 -8.56 -5.78
C TYR A 126 -4.81 -7.81 -6.48
N ILE A 127 -5.06 -8.15 -7.77
CA ILE A 127 -6.14 -7.54 -8.56
C ILE A 127 -6.93 -8.63 -9.29
N ARG A 128 -8.24 -8.54 -9.18
CA ARG A 128 -9.20 -9.30 -10.01
C ARG A 128 -10.19 -8.33 -10.62
N THR A 129 -10.22 -8.28 -11.94
CA THR A 129 -11.18 -7.48 -12.68
C THR A 129 -11.97 -8.36 -13.62
N ASN A 130 -13.29 -8.28 -13.53
CA ASN A 130 -14.20 -8.82 -14.49
C ASN A 130 -14.97 -7.68 -15.14
N GLY A 131 -14.58 -7.29 -16.35
CA GLY A 131 -15.16 -6.19 -17.09
C GLY A 131 -15.85 -6.65 -18.37
N ASP A 132 -16.56 -5.74 -19.00
CA ASP A 132 -17.33 -5.93 -20.23
C ASP A 132 -16.46 -5.87 -21.51
N LEU A 133 -15.38 -6.65 -21.53
CA LEU A 133 -14.41 -6.71 -22.63
C LEU A 133 -15.03 -7.07 -24.01
N ASN A 134 -16.27 -7.52 -24.02
CA ASN A 134 -17.04 -7.70 -25.24
C ASN A 134 -17.52 -6.37 -25.86
N VAL A 135 -17.50 -5.28 -25.08
CA VAL A 135 -17.75 -3.89 -25.54
C VAL A 135 -16.43 -3.27 -25.99
N ASP A 136 -15.56 -3.00 -25.03
CA ASP A 136 -14.18 -2.62 -25.23
C ASP A 136 -13.36 -2.76 -23.92
N GLU A 137 -12.13 -2.28 -23.90
CA GLU A 137 -11.22 -2.32 -22.76
C GLU A 137 -11.34 -1.11 -21.82
N HIS A 138 -12.10 -0.07 -22.19
CA HIS A 138 -12.15 1.24 -21.50
C HIS A 138 -12.58 1.09 -20.03
N HIS A 139 -13.77 0.55 -19.79
CA HIS A 139 -14.30 0.40 -18.42
C HIS A 139 -13.40 -0.46 -17.53
N THR A 140 -12.83 -1.54 -18.11
CA THR A 140 -11.91 -2.42 -17.39
C THR A 140 -10.67 -1.67 -16.91
N ILE A 141 -10.06 -0.84 -17.76
CA ILE A 141 -8.82 -0.12 -17.44
C ILE A 141 -9.09 1.04 -16.47
N GLU A 142 -10.10 1.85 -16.76
CA GLU A 142 -10.43 3.06 -15.97
C GLU A 142 -10.90 2.67 -14.55
N ASP A 143 -11.84 1.75 -14.43
CA ASP A 143 -12.38 1.33 -13.15
C ASP A 143 -11.34 0.57 -12.29
N THR A 144 -10.42 -0.18 -12.93
CA THR A 144 -9.28 -0.79 -12.20
C THR A 144 -8.35 0.28 -11.65
N ALA A 145 -8.08 1.36 -12.41
CA ALA A 145 -7.29 2.49 -11.93
C ALA A 145 -7.95 3.21 -10.75
N LEU A 146 -9.27 3.42 -10.81
CA LEU A 146 -10.04 4.02 -9.73
C LEU A 146 -9.98 3.17 -8.46
N ALA A 147 -10.18 1.85 -8.58
CA ALA A 147 -10.13 0.92 -7.44
C ALA A 147 -8.72 0.84 -6.83
N LEU A 148 -7.67 0.82 -7.66
CA LEU A 148 -6.28 0.83 -7.20
C LEU A 148 -5.92 2.14 -6.50
N GLY A 149 -6.32 3.28 -7.04
CA GLY A 149 -6.08 4.59 -6.43
C GLY A 149 -6.77 4.73 -5.07
N GLU A 150 -8.03 4.31 -4.97
CA GLU A 150 -8.76 4.26 -3.69
C GLU A 150 -8.07 3.33 -2.69
N CYS A 151 -7.57 2.18 -3.16
CA CYS A 151 -6.84 1.23 -2.30
C CYS A 151 -5.54 1.83 -1.77
N ILE A 152 -4.77 2.54 -2.60
CA ILE A 152 -3.56 3.28 -2.18
C ILE A 152 -3.94 4.34 -1.13
N LEU A 153 -4.96 5.14 -1.38
CA LEU A 153 -5.39 6.18 -0.46
C LEU A 153 -5.78 5.60 0.91
N LYS A 154 -6.55 4.51 0.94
CA LYS A 154 -6.93 3.82 2.17
C LYS A 154 -5.72 3.26 2.92
N ALA A 155 -4.79 2.63 2.21
CA ALA A 155 -3.58 2.06 2.81
C ALA A 155 -2.62 3.13 3.37
N LEU A 156 -2.60 4.33 2.79
CA LEU A 156 -1.83 5.48 3.30
C LEU A 156 -2.40 6.04 4.61
N GLY A 157 -3.68 5.83 4.88
CA GLY A 157 -4.34 6.33 6.08
C GLY A 157 -4.22 7.85 6.24
N ASP A 158 -3.77 8.29 7.40
CA ASP A 158 -3.61 9.72 7.74
C ASP A 158 -2.35 10.37 7.14
N LYS A 159 -1.55 9.60 6.41
CA LYS A 159 -0.31 10.04 5.74
C LYS A 159 0.79 10.56 6.66
N ARG A 160 0.74 10.24 7.96
CA ARG A 160 1.79 10.64 8.89
C ARG A 160 3.09 9.88 8.64
N GLY A 161 4.21 10.59 8.75
CA GLY A 161 5.56 10.04 8.62
C GLY A 161 5.95 9.62 7.20
N ILE A 162 5.11 9.83 6.16
CA ILE A 162 5.51 9.52 4.78
C ILE A 162 6.41 10.62 4.21
N GLU A 163 7.25 10.26 3.23
CA GLU A 163 8.06 11.22 2.46
C GLU A 163 7.20 12.11 1.56
N ARG A 164 5.97 11.70 1.25
CA ARG A 164 4.96 12.40 0.46
C ARG A 164 5.34 12.56 -1.02
N TYR A 165 6.59 12.82 -1.35
CA TYR A 165 7.06 13.11 -2.70
C TYR A 165 7.91 11.97 -3.28
N GLY A 166 7.82 11.76 -4.58
CA GLY A 166 8.66 10.81 -5.29
C GLY A 166 8.87 11.19 -6.75
N TYR A 167 9.96 10.72 -7.36
CA TYR A 167 10.33 10.98 -8.75
C TYR A 167 11.24 9.88 -9.32
N CYS A 168 11.29 9.73 -10.64
CA CYS A 168 12.20 8.79 -11.38
C CYS A 168 12.06 8.85 -12.92
N LEU A 169 12.71 8.14 -13.76
CA LEU A 169 13.92 7.82 -14.43
C LEU A 169 13.82 7.06 -15.78
N PRO A 170 14.97 6.54 -16.38
CA PRO A 170 15.07 6.02 -17.73
C PRO A 170 14.72 4.54 -17.89
N MET A 171 14.38 4.15 -19.14
CA MET A 171 14.29 2.77 -19.62
C MET A 171 14.84 2.68 -21.05
N ASP A 172 16.00 2.02 -21.23
CA ASP A 172 16.71 1.83 -22.49
C ASP A 172 16.79 3.13 -23.34
N ASP A 173 16.12 3.18 -24.49
CA ASP A 173 16.05 4.35 -25.36
C ASP A 173 15.10 5.44 -24.85
N CYS A 174 14.35 5.18 -23.80
CA CYS A 174 13.32 6.08 -23.27
C CYS A 174 13.75 6.74 -21.98
N LEU A 175 13.47 8.03 -21.87
CA LEU A 175 13.55 8.78 -20.62
C LEU A 175 12.14 9.03 -20.10
N CYS A 176 11.80 8.39 -18.98
CA CYS A 176 10.49 8.51 -18.33
C CYS A 176 10.65 9.19 -16.98
N GLN A 177 10.02 10.31 -16.81
CA GLN A 177 10.03 11.08 -15.58
C GLN A 177 8.62 11.05 -14.99
N VAL A 178 8.49 10.56 -13.75
CA VAL A 178 7.26 10.63 -12.98
C VAL A 178 7.59 11.33 -11.68
N ALA A 179 6.87 12.41 -11.40
CA ALA A 179 6.89 13.06 -10.11
C ALA A 179 5.49 13.02 -9.50
N LEU A 180 5.39 12.75 -8.20
CA LEU A 180 4.11 12.69 -7.51
C LEU A 180 4.15 13.40 -6.17
N ASP A 181 2.96 13.84 -5.73
CA ASP A 181 2.70 14.43 -4.41
C ASP A 181 1.36 13.96 -3.87
N PHE A 182 1.35 13.33 -2.71
CA PHE A 182 0.13 12.95 -1.99
C PHE A 182 -0.51 14.14 -1.25
N GLY A 183 -0.61 15.28 -1.92
CA GLY A 183 -1.11 16.54 -1.36
C GLY A 183 -2.62 16.64 -1.18
N GLY A 184 -3.39 15.57 -1.40
CA GLY A 184 -4.84 15.52 -1.22
C GLY A 184 -5.66 16.23 -2.33
N ARG A 185 -5.01 16.77 -3.34
CA ARG A 185 -5.64 17.45 -4.48
C ARG A 185 -5.17 16.82 -5.79
N PRO A 186 -6.01 16.04 -6.46
CA PRO A 186 -5.61 15.34 -7.67
C PRO A 186 -5.33 16.30 -8.82
N TRP A 187 -4.27 16.03 -9.56
CA TRP A 187 -3.94 16.73 -10.79
C TRP A 187 -3.00 15.91 -11.64
N LEU A 188 -3.33 15.70 -12.91
CA LEU A 188 -2.44 15.02 -13.86
C LEU A 188 -1.88 16.04 -14.85
N VAL A 189 -0.54 16.08 -14.97
CA VAL A 189 0.18 16.64 -16.13
C VAL A 189 0.72 15.48 -16.93
N TRP A 190 0.34 15.41 -18.20
CA TRP A 190 0.72 14.36 -19.11
C TRP A 190 1.46 14.92 -20.33
N ASP A 191 2.75 14.62 -20.43
CA ASP A 191 3.63 14.98 -21.54
C ASP A 191 4.29 13.72 -22.12
N ALA A 192 3.45 12.86 -22.72
CA ALA A 192 3.89 11.65 -23.39
C ALA A 192 3.02 11.40 -24.63
N THR A 193 3.68 11.27 -25.79
CA THR A 193 3.00 11.06 -27.05
C THR A 193 3.20 9.63 -27.54
N PHE A 194 2.12 9.01 -28.01
CA PHE A 194 2.09 7.69 -28.62
C PHE A 194 1.48 7.82 -30.02
N THR A 195 2.05 7.11 -30.99
CA THR A 195 1.62 7.13 -32.40
C THR A 195 0.98 5.81 -32.82
N ARG A 196 1.30 4.72 -32.13
CA ARG A 196 0.64 3.42 -32.34
C ARG A 196 -0.75 3.47 -31.74
N GLU A 197 -1.70 2.83 -32.41
CA GLU A 197 -3.08 2.69 -31.90
C GLU A 197 -3.15 1.84 -30.64
N LYS A 198 -2.40 0.73 -30.62
CA LYS A 198 -2.35 -0.22 -29.48
C LYS A 198 -0.94 -0.71 -29.21
N ILE A 199 -0.70 -1.09 -27.95
CA ILE A 199 0.45 -1.87 -27.51
C ILE A 199 -0.08 -3.08 -26.76
N GLY A 200 0.21 -4.29 -27.27
CA GLY A 200 -0.56 -5.46 -26.86
C GLY A 200 -2.05 -5.27 -27.19
N GLU A 201 -2.92 -5.58 -26.26
CA GLU A 201 -4.37 -5.37 -26.38
C GLU A 201 -4.79 -3.96 -25.94
N MET A 202 -3.90 -3.18 -25.33
CA MET A 202 -4.22 -1.90 -24.70
C MET A 202 -4.13 -0.74 -25.70
N PRO A 203 -5.22 0.01 -25.96
CA PRO A 203 -5.17 1.23 -26.76
C PRO A 203 -4.29 2.27 -26.06
N THR A 204 -3.51 3.02 -26.84
CA THR A 204 -2.57 4.00 -26.29
C THR A 204 -3.25 5.20 -25.66
N GLU A 205 -4.46 5.54 -26.09
CA GLU A 205 -5.29 6.58 -25.45
C GLU A 205 -5.63 6.21 -23.99
N MET A 206 -5.77 4.91 -23.68
CA MET A 206 -6.09 4.44 -22.34
C MET A 206 -4.96 4.64 -21.33
N PHE A 207 -3.74 4.92 -21.77
CA PHE A 207 -2.65 5.27 -20.84
C PHE A 207 -2.96 6.55 -20.07
N PHE A 208 -3.40 7.60 -20.78
CA PHE A 208 -3.82 8.84 -20.13
C PHE A 208 -4.99 8.59 -19.16
N HIS A 209 -6.01 7.85 -19.57
CA HIS A 209 -7.18 7.55 -18.74
C HIS A 209 -6.82 6.77 -17.49
N PHE A 210 -5.93 5.78 -17.59
CA PHE A 210 -5.42 5.04 -16.43
C PHE A 210 -4.77 5.97 -15.39
N PHE A 211 -3.80 6.79 -15.81
CA PHE A 211 -3.09 7.68 -14.89
C PHE A 211 -3.97 8.80 -14.36
N LYS A 212 -4.94 9.27 -15.13
CA LYS A 212 -5.93 10.26 -14.68
C LYS A 212 -6.82 9.69 -13.58
N SER A 213 -7.40 8.53 -13.79
CA SER A 213 -8.27 7.85 -12.81
C SER A 213 -7.52 7.46 -11.56
N LEU A 214 -6.28 6.97 -11.70
CA LEU A 214 -5.39 6.67 -10.58
C LEU A 214 -5.07 7.94 -9.76
N SER A 215 -4.72 9.06 -10.42
CA SER A 215 -4.45 10.35 -9.77
C SER A 215 -5.66 10.85 -8.99
N ASP A 216 -6.84 10.81 -9.61
CA ASP A 216 -8.07 11.29 -9.01
C ASP A 216 -8.45 10.48 -7.78
N SER A 217 -8.40 9.16 -7.88
CA SER A 217 -8.82 8.25 -6.81
C SER A 217 -7.84 8.18 -5.64
N ALA A 218 -6.53 8.27 -5.91
CA ALA A 218 -5.50 8.33 -4.88
C ALA A 218 -5.33 9.74 -4.26
N LEU A 219 -6.06 10.75 -4.74
CA LEU A 219 -5.93 12.16 -4.36
C LEU A 219 -4.47 12.64 -4.43
N MET A 220 -3.76 12.28 -5.51
CA MET A 220 -2.36 12.65 -5.72
C MET A 220 -2.16 13.50 -6.96
N ASN A 221 -1.17 14.37 -6.92
CA ASN A 221 -0.66 15.01 -8.12
C ASN A 221 0.28 14.05 -8.84
N LEU A 222 0.14 13.94 -10.16
CA LEU A 222 1.07 13.25 -11.04
C LEU A 222 1.57 14.19 -12.13
N ASN A 223 2.87 14.21 -12.33
CA ASN A 223 3.50 14.89 -13.44
C ASN A 223 4.34 13.86 -14.21
N ILE A 224 3.91 13.53 -15.42
CA ILE A 224 4.47 12.47 -16.24
C ILE A 224 5.01 13.08 -17.52
N LYS A 225 6.30 12.83 -17.79
CA LYS A 225 6.94 13.14 -19.05
C LYS A 225 7.68 11.92 -19.56
N ALA A 226 7.53 11.59 -20.86
CA ALA A 226 8.25 10.49 -21.48
C ALA A 226 8.69 10.81 -22.91
N GLU A 227 9.96 10.58 -23.17
CA GLU A 227 10.61 10.73 -24.48
C GLU A 227 11.26 9.41 -24.87
N GLY A 228 11.29 9.08 -26.15
CA GLY A 228 11.89 7.86 -26.69
C GLY A 228 11.20 7.39 -27.95
N GLN A 229 11.78 6.40 -28.63
CA GLN A 229 11.30 5.90 -29.91
C GLN A 229 10.42 4.65 -29.76
N ASN A 230 10.84 3.70 -28.90
CA ASN A 230 10.07 2.48 -28.68
C ASN A 230 8.91 2.74 -27.71
N GLU A 231 7.70 2.72 -28.24
CA GLU A 231 6.50 3.07 -27.45
C GLU A 231 6.15 2.03 -26.36
N HIS A 232 6.54 0.76 -26.56
CA HIS A 232 6.44 -0.26 -25.50
C HIS A 232 7.39 0.10 -24.33
N HIS A 233 8.66 0.39 -24.61
CA HIS A 233 9.62 0.83 -23.59
C HIS A 233 9.16 2.13 -22.91
N LYS A 234 8.56 3.04 -23.66
CA LYS A 234 8.06 4.31 -23.15
C LYS A 234 6.97 4.09 -22.10
N ILE A 235 5.92 3.30 -22.40
CA ILE A 235 4.84 3.08 -21.43
C ILE A 235 5.29 2.20 -20.27
N GLU A 236 6.05 1.15 -20.52
CA GLU A 236 6.60 0.33 -19.45
C GLU A 236 7.54 1.13 -18.54
N GLY A 237 8.34 2.02 -19.11
CA GLY A 237 9.19 2.98 -18.39
C GLY A 237 8.38 3.92 -17.50
N ILE A 238 7.22 4.41 -17.98
CA ILE A 238 6.30 5.24 -17.16
C ILE A 238 5.78 4.44 -15.96
N PHE A 239 5.32 3.20 -16.15
CA PHE A 239 4.83 2.37 -15.05
C PHE A 239 5.93 2.05 -14.02
N LYS A 240 7.15 1.74 -14.48
CA LYS A 240 8.31 1.54 -13.59
C LYS A 240 8.67 2.82 -12.82
N ALA A 241 8.68 3.96 -13.52
CA ALA A 241 8.95 5.26 -12.91
C ALA A 241 7.88 5.62 -11.87
N LEU A 242 6.59 5.38 -12.15
CA LEU A 242 5.51 5.51 -11.18
C LEU A 242 5.75 4.64 -9.95
N ALA A 243 6.04 3.35 -10.16
CA ALA A 243 6.28 2.40 -9.08
C ALA A 243 7.42 2.84 -8.15
N ARG A 244 8.52 3.30 -8.73
CA ARG A 244 9.67 3.83 -7.97
C ARG A 244 9.35 5.12 -7.23
N SER A 245 8.59 6.02 -7.87
CA SER A 245 8.13 7.25 -7.25
C SER A 245 7.16 6.99 -6.09
N LEU A 246 6.24 6.03 -6.26
CA LEU A 246 5.37 5.56 -5.19
C LEU A 246 6.19 5.02 -4.01
N LYS A 247 7.15 4.13 -4.28
CA LYS A 247 8.02 3.56 -3.23
C LYS A 247 8.74 4.65 -2.42
N MET A 248 9.20 5.70 -3.09
CA MET A 248 9.84 6.84 -2.41
C MET A 248 8.85 7.62 -1.57
N ALA A 249 7.71 7.98 -2.16
CA ALA A 249 6.70 8.83 -1.53
C ALA A 249 6.02 8.19 -0.32
N VAL A 250 5.81 6.86 -0.35
CA VAL A 250 5.16 6.12 0.75
C VAL A 250 6.12 5.69 1.84
N LYS A 251 7.43 5.85 1.63
CA LYS A 251 8.44 5.52 2.65
C LYS A 251 8.13 6.28 3.94
N ARG A 252 8.11 5.58 5.06
CA ARG A 252 7.85 6.15 6.39
C ARG A 252 9.16 6.40 7.14
N ASP A 253 9.20 7.56 7.82
CA ASP A 253 10.18 7.82 8.85
C ASP A 253 9.49 7.69 10.23
N ILE A 254 9.87 6.64 10.96
CA ILE A 254 9.29 6.34 12.27
C ILE A 254 9.79 7.28 13.38
N TYR A 255 10.90 7.98 13.14
CA TYR A 255 11.47 8.95 14.08
C TYR A 255 10.89 10.35 13.90
N HIS A 256 10.30 10.63 12.73
CA HIS A 256 9.66 11.90 12.39
C HIS A 256 8.23 11.63 11.89
N PHE A 257 7.38 11.19 12.82
CA PHE A 257 6.00 10.76 12.52
C PHE A 257 5.03 11.95 12.48
N GLU A 258 5.47 13.04 11.85
CA GLU A 258 4.66 14.24 11.67
C GLU A 258 3.92 14.21 10.33
N LEU A 259 2.84 14.98 10.24
CA LEU A 259 2.17 15.19 8.96
C LEU A 259 3.08 16.07 8.08
N PRO A 260 3.51 15.62 6.88
CA PRO A 260 4.43 16.39 6.03
C PRO A 260 3.72 17.56 5.34
N SER A 261 3.17 18.48 6.14
CA SER A 261 2.41 19.63 5.68
C SER A 261 2.52 20.80 6.65
N THR A 262 2.95 21.96 6.14
CA THR A 262 2.96 23.23 6.90
C THR A 262 1.54 23.75 7.19
N LYS A 263 0.53 23.22 6.51
CA LYS A 263 -0.90 23.60 6.69
C LYS A 263 -1.61 22.75 7.75
N GLY A 264 -0.96 21.68 8.25
CA GLY A 264 -1.57 20.75 9.21
C GLY A 264 -2.65 19.82 8.62
N THR A 265 -2.85 19.85 7.30
CA THR A 265 -3.79 18.99 6.56
C THR A 265 -3.17 18.53 5.23
N LEU A 266 -3.58 17.34 4.74
CA LEU A 266 -3.27 16.80 3.41
C LEU A 266 -4.53 16.18 2.78
#